data_9e93ec397b9b4dea10cab643d7065220
#
_entry.id   9e93ec397b9b4dea10cab643d7065220
#
_cell.length_a   1.000
_cell.length_b   1.000
_cell.length_c   1.000
_cell.angle_alpha   90.00
_cell.angle_beta   90.00
_cell.angle_gamma   90.00
#
_symmetry.space_group_name_H-M   'P 1'
#
loop_
_entity.id
_entity.type
_entity.pdbx_description
1 polymer ?
#
loop_
_entity_poly.entity_id
_entity_poly.type
_entity_poly.pdbx_seq_one_letter_code
_entity_poly.pdbx_strand_id
1 'polypeptide(L)'
;PPPPPPPPPPPPPPPPPPFQAEDGIRDALVGLVGSEMCIRDRDDTPYYHCISRCVRRAFLCGTDELTGFDFEHRRQWIVDRIKLLCSVFAVDLCAYAVMSNHYHVVIRIDRDHVAEWSNHEVAERWLEIFKGPLLIHQYLSGDELSASERDHISDVLTTWRERLCNISWFMRCINEPIARMANAEDHCTGRFWEGRFTSQALLDERALMACMAYVDLNPIRAATARTPERSEYTSIKERIDKTDDSPLLTFTDQDPAGLPYSLKDYLELVDWSGRAIRRDKRGYIPANMPPILSRLGMEAKPVLDYLSRKEKPSFAAIGPVSRLKSFARSIGQH
;
A
#
# COMPACT_ATOMS: atom_id res chain seq x y z
N PRO A 1 -25.05 58.52 34.10
CA PRO A 1 -25.11 57.73 32.84
C PRO A 1 -24.60 56.32 33.06
N PRO A 2 -25.24 55.29 32.44
CA PRO A 2 -24.81 53.93 32.55
C PRO A 2 -23.41 53.76 31.87
N PRO A 3 -22.55 52.82 32.31
CA PRO A 3 -21.26 52.59 31.71
C PRO A 3 -21.41 52.11 30.24
N PRO A 4 -20.47 52.46 29.36
CA PRO A 4 -20.51 52.00 27.96
C PRO A 4 -20.46 50.46 27.89
N PRO A 5 -21.12 49.88 26.86
CA PRO A 5 -21.12 48.44 26.67
C PRO A 5 -19.66 47.95 26.39
N PRO A 6 -19.31 46.70 26.80
CA PRO A 6 -18.00 46.15 26.53
C PRO A 6 -17.73 46.02 24.99
N PRO A 7 -16.49 46.16 24.55
CA PRO A 7 -16.16 46.03 23.14
C PRO A 7 -16.52 44.61 22.61
N PRO A 8 -16.87 44.47 21.35
CA PRO A 8 -17.16 43.16 20.75
C PRO A 8 -15.90 42.26 20.80
N PRO A 9 -16.08 40.95 20.93
CA PRO A 9 -14.96 40.01 20.91
C PRO A 9 -14.19 40.10 19.56
N PRO A 10 -12.88 39.86 19.57
CA PRO A 10 -12.10 39.87 18.34
C PRO A 10 -12.62 38.80 17.36
N PRO A 11 -12.52 39.06 16.04
CA PRO A 11 -12.92 38.07 15.04
C PRO A 11 -12.09 36.79 15.19
N PRO A 12 -12.67 35.62 14.90
CA PRO A 12 -11.92 34.36 14.95
C PRO A 12 -10.72 34.42 13.99
N PRO A 13 -9.59 33.79 14.33
CA PRO A 13 -8.44 33.75 13.45
C PRO A 13 -8.83 33.15 12.09
N PRO A 14 -8.25 33.64 10.98
CA PRO A 14 -8.50 33.08 9.67
C PRO A 14 -8.18 31.60 9.67
N PRO A 15 -8.95 30.77 8.93
CA PRO A 15 -8.64 29.36 8.79
C PRO A 15 -7.21 29.21 8.27
N PRO A 16 -6.44 28.24 8.78
CA PRO A 16 -5.09 28.00 8.26
C PRO A 16 -5.16 27.78 6.75
N PRO A 17 -4.18 28.27 5.98
CA PRO A 17 -4.17 28.08 4.52
C PRO A 17 -4.33 26.59 4.22
N PRO A 18 -5.07 26.22 3.15
CA PRO A 18 -5.20 24.85 2.75
C PRO A 18 -3.80 24.27 2.55
N PHE A 19 -3.46 23.22 3.30
CA PHE A 19 -2.19 22.51 3.12
C PHE A 19 -2.08 22.10 1.66
N GLN A 20 -1.12 22.67 0.95
CA GLN A 20 -0.70 22.15 -0.34
C GLN A 20 -0.23 20.72 -0.12
N ALA A 21 -0.77 19.80 -0.94
CA ALA A 21 -0.51 18.37 -0.83
C ALA A 21 0.99 18.11 -0.76
N GLU A 22 1.45 17.46 0.32
CA GLU A 22 2.87 17.16 0.57
C GLU A 22 3.47 16.12 -0.39
N ASP A 23 2.67 15.60 -1.33
CA ASP A 23 3.09 14.58 -2.29
C ASP A 23 3.43 15.20 -3.65
N GLY A 24 4.68 15.63 -3.83
CA GLY A 24 5.19 16.07 -5.14
C GLY A 24 5.14 15.01 -6.25
N ILE A 25 4.77 13.76 -5.92
CA ILE A 25 4.38 12.74 -6.88
C ILE A 25 2.93 12.91 -7.31
N ARG A 26 2.06 13.51 -6.49
CA ARG A 26 0.70 13.84 -6.90
C ARG A 26 0.66 14.73 -8.13
N ASP A 27 1.55 15.73 -8.22
CA ASP A 27 1.57 16.68 -9.35
C ASP A 27 2.13 16.07 -10.64
N ALA A 28 3.08 15.13 -10.54
CA ALA A 28 3.61 14.39 -11.70
C ALA A 28 2.68 13.24 -12.13
N LEU A 29 1.86 12.71 -11.23
CA LEU A 29 0.97 11.57 -11.45
C LEU A 29 -0.50 11.99 -11.70
N VAL A 30 -0.94 13.12 -11.14
CA VAL A 30 -2.31 13.68 -11.34
C VAL A 30 -2.53 14.12 -12.79
N GLY A 31 -1.48 14.45 -13.53
CA GLY A 31 -1.57 14.74 -14.97
C GLY A 31 -1.88 13.51 -15.84
N LEU A 32 -1.83 12.29 -15.29
CA LEU A 32 -2.06 11.04 -16.02
C LEU A 32 -3.22 10.19 -15.49
N VAL A 33 -3.82 10.56 -14.34
CA VAL A 33 -4.95 9.83 -13.77
C VAL A 33 -6.19 10.71 -13.86
N GLY A 34 -6.93 10.57 -14.94
CA GLY A 34 -8.30 11.06 -15.03
C GLY A 34 -9.16 10.39 -13.96
N SER A 35 -10.03 11.20 -13.35
CA SER A 35 -11.12 10.87 -12.44
C SER A 35 -11.44 9.38 -12.30
N GLU A 36 -11.30 8.87 -11.08
CA GLU A 36 -12.13 7.83 -10.40
C GLU A 36 -12.81 6.74 -11.25
N MET A 37 -12.30 6.43 -12.42
CA MET A 37 -12.83 5.29 -13.15
C MET A 37 -12.07 4.05 -12.69
N CYS A 38 -12.81 3.15 -12.08
CA CYS A 38 -12.39 1.81 -11.69
C CYS A 38 -11.27 1.33 -12.60
N ILE A 39 -10.03 1.26 -12.10
CA ILE A 39 -9.05 0.36 -12.67
C ILE A 39 -9.63 -1.02 -12.40
N ARG A 40 -10.54 -1.45 -13.31
CA ARG A 40 -10.94 -2.83 -13.38
C ARG A 40 -9.69 -3.56 -13.78
N ASP A 41 -9.39 -4.65 -13.07
CA ASP A 41 -8.33 -5.57 -13.34
C ASP A 41 -8.08 -5.68 -14.85
N ARG A 42 -6.92 -5.18 -15.30
CA ARG A 42 -6.58 -5.13 -16.73
C ARG A 42 -5.37 -6.00 -16.98
N ASP A 43 -5.33 -6.53 -18.20
CA ASP A 43 -4.27 -7.43 -18.65
C ASP A 43 -2.92 -6.71 -18.90
N ASP A 44 -2.85 -5.38 -18.66
CA ASP A 44 -1.67 -4.57 -18.95
C ASP A 44 -0.52 -4.78 -17.95
N THR A 45 -0.83 -5.09 -16.68
CA THR A 45 0.13 -5.38 -15.62
C THR A 45 -0.56 -6.03 -14.42
N PRO A 46 0.10 -6.97 -13.73
CA PRO A 46 -0.39 -7.49 -12.45
C PRO A 46 -0.04 -6.61 -11.24
N TYR A 47 0.80 -5.57 -11.39
CA TYR A 47 1.34 -4.80 -10.28
C TYR A 47 0.62 -3.47 -10.08
N TYR A 48 0.28 -3.16 -8.83
CA TYR A 48 -0.46 -1.95 -8.47
C TYR A 48 0.07 -1.33 -7.17
N HIS A 49 0.13 0.00 -7.16
CA HIS A 49 0.36 0.80 -5.96
C HIS A 49 -0.95 1.36 -5.47
N CYS A 50 -1.35 1.03 -4.24
CA CYS A 50 -2.59 1.48 -3.62
C CYS A 50 -2.31 2.33 -2.39
N ILE A 51 -3.14 3.37 -2.18
CA ILE A 51 -3.02 4.31 -1.07
C ILE A 51 -4.40 4.54 -0.46
N SER A 52 -4.51 4.47 0.85
CA SER A 52 -5.68 4.92 1.61
C SER A 52 -5.28 5.97 2.63
N ARG A 53 -6.03 7.08 2.69
CA ARG A 53 -5.77 8.21 3.57
C ARG A 53 -6.95 8.44 4.52
N CYS A 54 -6.64 8.72 5.79
CA CYS A 54 -7.61 9.01 6.83
C CYS A 54 -8.07 10.48 6.77
N VAL A 55 -9.38 10.75 6.98
CA VAL A 55 -9.91 12.13 7.04
C VAL A 55 -9.40 12.91 8.24
N ARG A 56 -9.13 12.23 9.33
CA ARG A 56 -8.60 12.82 10.56
C ARG A 56 -7.11 13.04 10.37
N ARG A 57 -6.73 14.24 10.01
CA ARG A 57 -5.42 14.65 9.50
C ARG A 57 -4.19 14.19 10.26
N ALA A 58 -4.35 13.68 11.49
CA ALA A 58 -3.23 13.30 12.33
C ALA A 58 -3.32 11.88 12.90
N PHE A 59 -4.45 11.16 12.83
CA PHE A 59 -4.72 10.08 13.78
C PHE A 59 -5.23 8.78 13.14
N LEU A 60 -4.64 8.36 12.04
CA LEU A 60 -4.62 6.93 11.75
C LEU A 60 -3.78 6.25 12.83
N CYS A 61 -2.55 6.75 13.07
CA CYS A 61 -1.58 6.25 14.03
C CYS A 61 -0.75 7.41 14.60
N GLY A 62 -0.13 7.21 15.78
CA GLY A 62 0.72 8.18 16.45
C GLY A 62 0.02 8.89 17.61
N THR A 63 0.73 9.80 18.30
CA THR A 63 0.23 10.52 19.46
C THR A 63 -0.52 11.77 19.04
N ASP A 64 -1.74 11.95 19.57
CA ASP A 64 -2.50 13.19 19.44
C ASP A 64 -1.93 14.25 20.39
N GLU A 65 -1.32 15.29 19.85
CA GLU A 65 -0.73 16.38 20.64
C GLU A 65 -1.76 17.17 21.44
N LEU A 66 -3.03 17.16 21.06
CA LEU A 66 -4.09 17.89 21.77
C LEU A 66 -4.66 17.12 22.95
N THR A 67 -4.87 15.83 22.79
CA THR A 67 -5.49 14.96 23.81
C THR A 67 -4.47 14.12 24.57
N GLY A 68 -3.26 13.95 24.04
CA GLY A 68 -2.21 13.08 24.56
C GLY A 68 -2.47 11.59 24.35
N PHE A 69 -3.54 11.20 23.64
CA PHE A 69 -3.81 9.80 23.32
C PHE A 69 -2.81 9.28 22.29
N ASP A 70 -2.34 8.04 22.50
CA ASP A 70 -1.45 7.34 21.59
C ASP A 70 -2.22 6.27 20.82
N PHE A 71 -2.22 6.41 19.48
CA PHE A 71 -2.86 5.50 18.52
C PHE A 71 -1.83 4.67 17.73
N GLU A 72 -0.58 4.57 18.21
CA GLU A 72 0.50 3.90 17.47
C GLU A 72 0.19 2.42 17.22
N HIS A 73 -0.52 1.76 18.13
CA HIS A 73 -0.95 0.36 17.99
C HIS A 73 -1.82 0.10 16.74
N ARG A 74 -2.49 1.11 16.17
CA ARG A 74 -3.29 0.98 14.94
C ARG A 74 -2.43 0.63 13.71
N ARG A 75 -1.12 0.92 13.74
CA ARG A 75 -0.21 0.49 12.67
C ARG A 75 -0.16 -1.03 12.60
N GLN A 76 -0.10 -1.68 13.75
CA GLN A 76 -0.11 -3.15 13.82
C GLN A 76 -1.41 -3.73 13.28
N TRP A 77 -2.58 -3.13 13.58
CA TRP A 77 -3.85 -3.58 13.00
C TRP A 77 -3.84 -3.61 11.47
N ILE A 78 -3.22 -2.58 10.85
CA ILE A 78 -3.12 -2.49 9.40
C ILE A 78 -2.19 -3.57 8.87
N VAL A 79 -1.02 -3.74 9.49
CA VAL A 79 -0.03 -4.76 9.08
C VAL A 79 -0.62 -6.17 9.22
N ASP A 80 -1.23 -6.50 10.36
CA ASP A 80 -1.85 -7.80 10.59
C ASP A 80 -2.96 -8.07 9.57
N ARG A 81 -3.76 -7.03 9.28
CA ARG A 81 -4.83 -7.16 8.30
C ARG A 81 -4.31 -7.36 6.88
N ILE A 82 -3.26 -6.67 6.48
CA ILE A 82 -2.59 -6.88 5.19
C ILE A 82 -2.06 -8.31 5.10
N LYS A 83 -1.36 -8.78 6.13
CA LYS A 83 -0.78 -10.14 6.19
C LYS A 83 -1.86 -11.22 6.10
N LEU A 84 -2.93 -11.10 6.87
CA LEU A 84 -4.08 -12.00 6.79
C LEU A 84 -4.67 -12.03 5.37
N LEU A 85 -4.86 -10.88 4.74
CA LEU A 85 -5.47 -10.84 3.42
C LEU A 85 -4.55 -11.37 2.31
N CYS A 86 -3.24 -11.28 2.46
CA CYS A 86 -2.30 -11.93 1.55
C CYS A 86 -2.34 -13.47 1.64
N SER A 87 -2.72 -14.06 2.78
CA SER A 87 -2.95 -15.51 2.86
C SER A 87 -4.28 -15.95 2.26
N VAL A 88 -5.27 -15.05 2.18
CA VAL A 88 -6.63 -15.35 1.71
C VAL A 88 -6.81 -15.06 0.22
N PHE A 89 -6.34 -13.88 -0.23
CA PHE A 89 -6.47 -13.43 -1.61
C PHE A 89 -5.33 -13.94 -2.50
N ALA A 90 -5.57 -14.06 -3.79
CA ALA A 90 -4.51 -14.27 -4.79
C ALA A 90 -3.74 -12.95 -5.03
N VAL A 91 -3.12 -12.45 -3.97
CA VAL A 91 -2.41 -11.17 -3.94
C VAL A 91 -1.09 -11.34 -3.23
N ASP A 92 0.00 -11.03 -3.94
CA ASP A 92 1.32 -10.98 -3.35
C ASP A 92 1.66 -9.57 -2.90
N LEU A 93 2.28 -9.45 -1.74
CA LEU A 93 2.72 -8.19 -1.19
C LEU A 93 4.16 -7.87 -1.64
N CYS A 94 4.33 -6.83 -2.47
CA CYS A 94 5.65 -6.41 -2.92
C CYS A 94 6.29 -5.41 -1.96
N ALA A 95 5.53 -4.41 -1.48
CA ALA A 95 5.99 -3.44 -0.50
C ALA A 95 4.82 -2.82 0.27
N TYR A 96 5.10 -2.31 1.47
CA TYR A 96 4.14 -1.51 2.24
C TYR A 96 4.82 -0.51 3.15
N ALA A 97 4.10 0.55 3.51
CA ALA A 97 4.48 1.50 4.55
C ALA A 97 3.23 2.07 5.23
N VAL A 98 3.18 2.00 6.56
CA VAL A 98 2.09 2.57 7.36
C VAL A 98 2.54 3.88 7.98
N MET A 99 2.01 4.99 7.47
CA MET A 99 2.29 6.35 7.90
C MET A 99 1.28 6.83 8.95
N SER A 100 1.50 8.01 9.53
CA SER A 100 0.62 8.56 10.58
C SER A 100 -0.82 8.82 10.14
N ASN A 101 -1.07 9.12 8.86
CA ASN A 101 -2.39 9.46 8.35
C ASN A 101 -2.80 8.71 7.06
N HIS A 102 -1.97 7.82 6.56
CA HIS A 102 -2.23 7.01 5.37
C HIS A 102 -1.34 5.78 5.37
N TYR A 103 -1.65 4.83 4.52
CA TYR A 103 -0.76 3.72 4.23
C TYR A 103 -0.64 3.48 2.73
N HIS A 104 0.48 2.88 2.35
CA HIS A 104 0.79 2.44 1.00
C HIS A 104 0.90 0.92 0.96
N VAL A 105 0.41 0.30 -0.10
CA VAL A 105 0.71 -1.09 -0.45
C VAL A 105 1.05 -1.19 -1.92
N VAL A 106 2.08 -1.95 -2.25
CA VAL A 106 2.43 -2.36 -3.62
C VAL A 106 2.16 -3.85 -3.69
N ILE A 107 1.28 -4.25 -4.60
CA ILE A 107 0.78 -5.62 -4.70
C ILE A 107 0.89 -6.15 -6.12
N ARG A 108 1.01 -7.48 -6.25
CA ARG A 108 0.81 -8.25 -7.48
C ARG A 108 -0.50 -9.04 -7.36
N ILE A 109 -1.34 -8.99 -8.39
CA ILE A 109 -2.50 -9.87 -8.50
C ILE A 109 -2.07 -11.12 -9.27
N ASP A 110 -2.19 -12.29 -8.66
CA ASP A 110 -1.86 -13.57 -9.28
C ASP A 110 -3.12 -14.28 -9.76
N ARG A 111 -3.52 -13.97 -10.99
CA ARG A 111 -4.72 -14.54 -11.61
C ARG A 111 -4.54 -16.00 -12.02
N ASP A 112 -3.33 -16.39 -12.38
CA ASP A 112 -3.03 -17.75 -12.76
C ASP A 112 -3.17 -18.67 -11.55
N HIS A 113 -2.63 -18.25 -10.41
CA HIS A 113 -2.76 -18.99 -9.16
C HIS A 113 -4.22 -19.16 -8.71
N VAL A 114 -5.06 -18.11 -8.79
CA VAL A 114 -6.48 -18.23 -8.40
C VAL A 114 -7.26 -19.15 -9.35
N ALA A 115 -6.85 -19.27 -10.60
CA ALA A 115 -7.47 -20.18 -11.56
C ALA A 115 -7.24 -21.66 -11.21
N GLU A 116 -6.13 -21.97 -10.55
CA GLU A 116 -5.77 -23.33 -10.11
C GLU A 116 -6.51 -23.78 -8.84
N TRP A 117 -7.05 -22.86 -8.04
CA TRP A 117 -7.74 -23.21 -6.79
C TRP A 117 -8.98 -24.05 -7.06
N SER A 118 -9.17 -25.08 -6.25
CA SER A 118 -10.42 -25.83 -6.23
C SER A 118 -11.58 -24.97 -5.71
N ASN A 119 -12.83 -25.39 -5.97
CA ASN A 119 -14.00 -24.75 -5.39
C ASN A 119 -14.02 -24.85 -3.86
N HIS A 120 -13.50 -25.93 -3.31
CA HIS A 120 -13.35 -26.13 -1.86
C HIS A 120 -12.40 -25.10 -1.27
N GLU A 121 -11.24 -24.92 -1.86
CA GLU A 121 -10.24 -23.92 -1.45
C GLU A 121 -10.77 -22.49 -1.53
N VAL A 122 -11.50 -22.14 -2.60
CA VAL A 122 -12.16 -20.82 -2.70
C VAL A 122 -13.15 -20.60 -1.57
N ALA A 123 -13.93 -21.63 -1.21
CA ALA A 123 -14.88 -21.54 -0.10
C ALA A 123 -14.16 -21.35 1.24
N GLU A 124 -13.14 -22.14 1.53
CA GLU A 124 -12.36 -22.04 2.77
C GLU A 124 -11.72 -20.66 2.93
N ARG A 125 -10.99 -20.18 1.89
CA ARG A 125 -10.35 -18.86 1.89
C ARG A 125 -11.36 -17.72 2.13
N TRP A 126 -12.53 -17.78 1.48
CA TRP A 126 -13.56 -16.78 1.69
C TRP A 126 -14.10 -16.78 3.11
N LEU A 127 -14.28 -17.96 3.69
CA LEU A 127 -14.82 -18.13 5.05
C LEU A 127 -13.84 -17.70 6.15
N GLU A 128 -12.55 -17.54 5.87
CA GLU A 128 -11.60 -16.95 6.83
C GLU A 128 -11.94 -15.48 7.16
N ILE A 129 -12.59 -14.77 6.26
CA ILE A 129 -12.90 -13.35 6.42
C ILE A 129 -14.39 -13.00 6.43
N PHE A 130 -15.25 -13.91 5.98
CA PHE A 130 -16.71 -13.75 5.92
C PHE A 130 -17.44 -14.98 6.43
N LYS A 131 -18.63 -14.80 6.99
CA LYS A 131 -19.41 -15.93 7.55
C LYS A 131 -19.96 -16.87 6.48
N GLY A 132 -20.21 -16.43 5.28
CA GLY A 132 -20.83 -17.20 4.23
C GLY A 132 -22.28 -17.71 4.52
N PRO A 133 -23.00 -18.21 3.51
CA PRO A 133 -24.30 -18.85 3.68
C PRO A 133 -24.17 -20.30 4.19
N LEU A 134 -25.20 -20.79 4.88
CA LEU A 134 -25.27 -22.13 5.43
C LEU A 134 -25.00 -23.22 4.36
N LEU A 135 -25.49 -23.01 3.15
CA LEU A 135 -25.33 -23.95 2.04
C LEU A 135 -23.85 -24.22 1.68
N ILE A 136 -22.99 -23.21 1.82
CA ILE A 136 -21.54 -23.40 1.62
C ILE A 136 -20.93 -24.23 2.75
N HIS A 137 -21.39 -24.06 3.99
CA HIS A 137 -20.92 -24.90 5.10
C HIS A 137 -21.36 -26.37 4.92
N GLN A 138 -22.58 -26.63 4.44
CA GLN A 138 -23.04 -27.96 4.08
C GLN A 138 -22.23 -28.59 2.95
N TYR A 139 -21.89 -27.78 1.91
CA TYR A 139 -20.99 -28.21 0.84
C TYR A 139 -19.62 -28.65 1.37
N LEU A 140 -19.01 -27.84 2.25
CA LEU A 140 -17.71 -28.18 2.86
C LEU A 140 -17.76 -29.38 3.79
N SER A 141 -18.92 -29.62 4.44
CA SER A 141 -19.15 -30.80 5.30
C SER A 141 -19.41 -32.09 4.51
N GLY A 142 -19.59 -32.01 3.18
CA GLY A 142 -19.87 -33.15 2.34
C GLY A 142 -21.33 -33.66 2.42
N ASP A 143 -22.25 -32.78 2.83
CA ASP A 143 -23.67 -33.10 2.89
C ASP A 143 -24.24 -33.44 1.49
N GLU A 144 -25.28 -34.26 1.43
CA GLU A 144 -25.99 -34.52 0.18
C GLU A 144 -26.72 -33.27 -0.30
N LEU A 145 -26.44 -32.84 -1.51
CA LEU A 145 -26.98 -31.64 -2.11
C LEU A 145 -27.76 -31.99 -3.40
N SER A 146 -28.90 -31.36 -3.60
CA SER A 146 -29.65 -31.42 -4.85
C SER A 146 -28.86 -30.78 -6.02
N ALA A 147 -29.26 -31.07 -7.25
CA ALA A 147 -28.65 -30.50 -8.44
C ALA A 147 -28.74 -28.96 -8.42
N SER A 148 -29.90 -28.40 -8.07
CA SER A 148 -30.12 -26.95 -8.00
C SER A 148 -29.26 -26.27 -6.93
N GLU A 149 -29.01 -26.93 -5.78
CA GLU A 149 -28.12 -26.42 -4.74
C GLU A 149 -26.66 -26.40 -5.21
N ARG A 150 -26.21 -27.45 -5.92
CA ARG A 150 -24.88 -27.51 -6.51
C ARG A 150 -24.66 -26.42 -7.55
N ASP A 151 -25.64 -26.15 -8.41
CA ASP A 151 -25.57 -25.08 -9.41
C ASP A 151 -25.44 -23.71 -8.72
N HIS A 152 -26.28 -23.48 -7.69
CA HIS A 152 -26.20 -22.23 -6.92
C HIS A 152 -24.85 -22.05 -6.20
N ILE A 153 -24.31 -23.12 -5.61
CA ILE A 153 -22.96 -23.09 -5.00
C ILE A 153 -21.90 -22.73 -6.03
N SER A 154 -21.98 -23.33 -7.23
CA SER A 154 -21.03 -23.04 -8.32
C SER A 154 -21.02 -21.56 -8.69
N ASP A 155 -22.19 -20.94 -8.80
CA ASP A 155 -22.31 -19.48 -9.09
C ASP A 155 -21.74 -18.62 -7.97
N VAL A 156 -22.02 -18.98 -6.72
CA VAL A 156 -21.46 -18.28 -5.56
C VAL A 156 -19.94 -18.37 -5.53
N LEU A 157 -19.38 -19.58 -5.72
CA LEU A 157 -17.94 -19.80 -5.69
C LEU A 157 -17.23 -19.15 -6.87
N THR A 158 -17.84 -19.09 -8.05
CA THR A 158 -17.35 -18.33 -9.19
C THR A 158 -17.24 -16.84 -8.84
N THR A 159 -18.28 -16.27 -8.24
CA THR A 159 -18.26 -14.88 -7.77
C THR A 159 -17.18 -14.65 -6.70
N TRP A 160 -16.99 -15.57 -5.77
CA TRP A 160 -15.97 -15.44 -4.73
C TRP A 160 -14.55 -15.54 -5.30
N ARG A 161 -14.32 -16.45 -6.25
CA ARG A 161 -13.07 -16.58 -6.98
C ARG A 161 -12.68 -15.25 -7.65
N GLU A 162 -13.61 -14.59 -8.35
CA GLU A 162 -13.39 -13.28 -8.96
C GLU A 162 -13.05 -12.20 -7.92
N ARG A 163 -13.70 -12.24 -6.75
CA ARG A 163 -13.44 -11.28 -5.67
C ARG A 163 -12.09 -11.48 -5.01
N LEU A 164 -11.64 -12.73 -4.87
CA LEU A 164 -10.37 -13.08 -4.24
C LEU A 164 -9.13 -12.67 -5.08
N CYS A 165 -9.29 -12.29 -6.35
CA CYS A 165 -8.24 -11.69 -7.17
C CYS A 165 -8.55 -10.23 -7.57
N ASN A 166 -9.42 -9.55 -6.82
CA ASN A 166 -9.88 -8.20 -7.14
C ASN A 166 -9.34 -7.16 -6.16
N ILE A 167 -8.62 -6.16 -6.68
CA ILE A 167 -8.04 -5.04 -5.91
C ILE A 167 -9.06 -4.32 -5.03
N SER A 168 -10.26 -4.05 -5.57
CA SER A 168 -11.28 -3.29 -4.85
C SER A 168 -11.80 -4.07 -3.64
N TRP A 169 -11.90 -5.40 -3.76
CA TRP A 169 -12.27 -6.28 -2.65
C TRP A 169 -11.13 -6.38 -1.62
N PHE A 170 -9.89 -6.55 -2.06
CA PHE A 170 -8.72 -6.56 -1.19
C PHE A 170 -8.65 -5.28 -0.34
N MET A 171 -8.67 -4.12 -0.99
CA MET A 171 -8.60 -2.82 -0.32
C MET A 171 -9.82 -2.55 0.58
N ARG A 172 -11.02 -2.99 0.17
CA ARG A 172 -12.22 -2.93 1.02
C ARG A 172 -12.04 -3.76 2.28
N CYS A 173 -11.50 -4.97 2.16
CA CYS A 173 -11.28 -5.88 3.29
C CYS A 173 -10.19 -5.38 4.25
N ILE A 174 -9.30 -4.48 3.83
CA ILE A 174 -8.42 -3.74 4.73
C ILE A 174 -9.20 -2.58 5.37
N ASN A 175 -9.76 -1.70 4.55
CA ASN A 175 -10.23 -0.39 4.99
C ASN A 175 -11.47 -0.45 5.89
N GLU A 176 -12.42 -1.33 5.62
CA GLU A 176 -13.69 -1.38 6.34
C GLU A 176 -13.54 -1.85 7.79
N PRO A 177 -12.80 -2.94 8.11
CA PRO A 177 -12.56 -3.31 9.50
C PRO A 177 -11.77 -2.27 10.28
N ILE A 178 -10.70 -1.71 9.70
CA ILE A 178 -9.89 -0.67 10.34
C ILE A 178 -10.73 0.56 10.67
N ALA A 179 -11.58 1.00 9.75
CA ALA A 179 -12.49 2.13 10.00
C ALA A 179 -13.46 1.85 11.15
N ARG A 180 -14.01 0.63 11.22
CA ARG A 180 -14.91 0.23 12.31
C ARG A 180 -14.20 0.18 13.66
N MET A 181 -13.02 -0.42 13.72
CA MET A 181 -12.22 -0.52 14.94
C MET A 181 -11.81 0.87 15.44
N ALA A 182 -11.28 1.72 14.56
CA ALA A 182 -10.87 3.08 14.90
C ALA A 182 -12.06 3.96 15.33
N ASN A 183 -13.21 3.87 14.66
CA ASN A 183 -14.41 4.60 15.06
C ASN A 183 -14.95 4.13 16.42
N ALA A 184 -14.89 2.82 16.71
CA ALA A 184 -15.30 2.28 18.01
C ALA A 184 -14.38 2.77 19.14
N GLU A 185 -13.06 2.75 18.91
CA GLU A 185 -12.07 3.24 19.88
C GLU A 185 -12.20 4.75 20.12
N ASP A 186 -12.41 5.53 19.06
CA ASP A 186 -12.58 6.99 19.13
C ASP A 186 -13.99 7.39 19.61
N HIS A 187 -14.87 6.44 19.95
CA HIS A 187 -16.27 6.66 20.31
C HIS A 187 -16.99 7.59 19.35
N CYS A 188 -16.74 7.47 18.05
CA CYS A 188 -17.32 8.32 17.03
C CYS A 188 -17.96 7.52 15.88
N THR A 189 -18.79 8.20 15.13
CA THR A 189 -19.43 7.69 13.92
C THR A 189 -19.01 8.51 12.72
N GLY A 190 -19.20 7.97 11.52
CA GLY A 190 -18.96 8.69 10.29
C GLY A 190 -17.77 8.19 9.49
N ARG A 191 -17.34 9.00 8.53
CA ARG A 191 -16.33 8.65 7.57
C ARG A 191 -14.94 8.65 8.21
N PHE A 192 -14.22 7.52 8.13
CA PHE A 192 -12.85 7.39 8.60
C PHE A 192 -11.83 7.68 7.49
N TRP A 193 -12.05 7.16 6.28
CA TRP A 193 -11.19 7.39 5.11
C TRP A 193 -11.67 8.58 4.29
N GLU A 194 -10.76 9.39 3.73
CA GLU A 194 -11.09 10.57 2.89
C GLU A 194 -11.96 10.22 1.69
N GLY A 195 -11.73 9.03 1.11
CA GLY A 195 -12.44 8.56 -0.05
C GLY A 195 -12.25 7.06 -0.24
N ARG A 196 -12.52 6.60 -1.46
CA ARG A 196 -12.00 5.32 -1.91
C ARG A 196 -10.47 5.41 -1.98
N PHE A 197 -9.82 4.26 -1.88
CA PHE A 197 -8.38 4.20 -2.12
C PHE A 197 -8.04 4.70 -3.53
N THR A 198 -6.85 5.25 -3.70
CA THR A 198 -6.28 5.51 -5.01
C THR A 198 -5.42 4.31 -5.43
N SER A 199 -5.44 3.96 -6.71
CA SER A 199 -4.57 2.91 -7.25
C SER A 199 -3.90 3.37 -8.53
N GLN A 200 -2.68 2.88 -8.73
CA GLN A 200 -1.86 3.15 -9.89
C GLN A 200 -1.26 1.85 -10.41
N ALA A 201 -1.45 1.57 -11.69
CA ALA A 201 -0.84 0.44 -12.37
C ALA A 201 0.66 0.70 -12.61
N LEU A 202 1.51 -0.29 -12.31
CA LEU A 202 2.95 -0.26 -12.51
C LEU A 202 3.28 -1.11 -13.75
N LEU A 203 3.59 -0.45 -14.87
CA LEU A 203 3.56 -1.06 -16.19
C LEU A 203 4.82 -1.85 -16.57
N ASP A 204 5.87 -1.73 -15.79
CA ASP A 204 7.12 -2.48 -15.99
C ASP A 204 7.89 -2.63 -14.66
N GLU A 205 8.96 -3.43 -14.71
CA GLU A 205 9.82 -3.72 -13.57
C GLU A 205 10.50 -2.49 -12.99
N ARG A 206 10.85 -1.49 -13.82
CA ARG A 206 11.46 -0.24 -13.36
C ARG A 206 10.47 0.60 -12.55
N ALA A 207 9.22 0.66 -13.02
CA ALA A 207 8.13 1.32 -12.30
C ALA A 207 7.86 0.63 -10.96
N LEU A 208 7.86 -0.70 -10.95
CA LEU A 208 7.69 -1.49 -9.71
C LEU A 208 8.81 -1.18 -8.72
N MET A 209 10.08 -1.28 -9.13
CA MET A 209 11.23 -1.03 -8.27
C MET A 209 11.24 0.40 -7.73
N ALA A 210 11.01 1.41 -8.59
CA ALA A 210 10.95 2.80 -8.19
C ALA A 210 9.83 3.07 -7.19
N CYS A 211 8.66 2.45 -7.40
CA CYS A 211 7.53 2.57 -6.51
C CYS A 211 7.77 1.88 -5.15
N MET A 212 8.32 0.68 -5.14
CA MET A 212 8.70 0.00 -3.90
C MET A 212 9.70 0.83 -3.09
N ALA A 213 10.77 1.33 -3.73
CA ALA A 213 11.75 2.21 -3.08
C ALA A 213 11.12 3.51 -2.56
N TYR A 214 10.18 4.10 -3.31
CA TYR A 214 9.41 5.25 -2.84
C TYR A 214 8.61 4.92 -1.59
N VAL A 215 7.90 3.79 -1.57
CA VAL A 215 7.09 3.36 -0.43
C VAL A 215 7.96 3.13 0.80
N ASP A 216 9.07 2.42 0.67
CA ASP A 216 9.99 2.13 1.77
C ASP A 216 10.73 3.37 2.30
N LEU A 217 10.89 4.41 1.47
CA LEU A 217 11.49 5.69 1.86
C LEU A 217 10.51 6.68 2.49
N ASN A 218 9.21 6.40 2.54
CA ASN A 218 8.22 7.35 3.07
C ASN A 218 8.53 7.79 4.50
N PRO A 219 8.87 6.91 5.48
CA PRO A 219 9.20 7.34 6.83
C PRO A 219 10.44 8.26 6.88
N ILE A 220 11.46 8.00 6.05
CA ILE A 220 12.66 8.84 5.96
C ILE A 220 12.30 10.20 5.37
N ARG A 221 11.51 10.24 4.30
CA ARG A 221 11.05 11.47 3.64
C ARG A 221 10.13 12.31 4.53
N ALA A 222 9.39 11.67 5.42
CA ALA A 222 8.58 12.33 6.45
C ALA A 222 9.40 12.76 7.68
N ALA A 223 10.70 12.43 7.74
CA ALA A 223 11.59 12.62 8.89
C ALA A 223 11.14 11.88 10.17
N THR A 224 10.34 10.82 10.03
CA THR A 224 9.92 9.93 11.14
C THR A 224 10.93 8.81 11.39
N ALA A 225 11.75 8.46 10.39
CA ALA A 225 12.88 7.56 10.52
C ALA A 225 14.15 8.17 9.91
N ARG A 226 15.32 7.75 10.39
CA ARG A 226 16.61 8.23 9.87
C ARG A 226 17.22 7.31 8.83
N THR A 227 16.87 6.04 8.87
CA THR A 227 17.43 5.01 8.00
C THR A 227 16.38 3.91 7.72
N PRO A 228 16.53 3.13 6.64
CA PRO A 228 15.62 2.05 6.30
C PRO A 228 15.46 1.02 7.42
N GLU A 229 16.55 0.63 8.07
CA GLU A 229 16.55 -0.34 9.17
C GLU A 229 15.87 0.16 10.46
N ARG A 230 15.50 1.44 10.52
CA ARG A 230 14.73 2.07 11.60
C ARG A 230 13.33 2.52 11.17
N SER A 231 12.94 2.16 9.96
CA SER A 231 11.62 2.50 9.40
C SER A 231 10.59 1.45 9.82
N GLU A 232 10.10 1.55 11.06
CA GLU A 232 9.09 0.63 11.58
C GLU A 232 7.84 0.61 10.69
N TYR A 233 7.14 -0.53 10.66
CA TYR A 233 5.93 -0.75 9.87
C TYR A 233 6.11 -0.52 8.36
N THR A 234 7.27 -0.96 7.84
CA THR A 234 7.58 -0.95 6.40
C THR A 234 8.10 -2.30 5.94
N SER A 235 7.90 -2.58 4.65
CA SER A 235 8.42 -3.78 4.01
C SER A 235 9.95 -3.89 4.07
N ILE A 236 10.68 -2.77 3.95
CA ILE A 236 12.14 -2.80 4.01
C ILE A 236 12.66 -3.21 5.39
N LYS A 237 12.02 -2.73 6.46
CA LYS A 237 12.37 -3.14 7.82
C LYS A 237 12.14 -4.64 8.01
N GLU A 238 10.98 -5.15 7.60
CA GLU A 238 10.63 -6.57 7.66
C GLU A 238 11.61 -7.44 6.86
N ARG A 239 12.03 -7.00 5.67
CA ARG A 239 13.04 -7.69 4.85
C ARG A 239 14.43 -7.71 5.49
N ILE A 240 14.84 -6.62 6.15
CA ILE A 240 16.12 -6.54 6.85
C ILE A 240 16.12 -7.45 8.08
N ASP A 241 15.01 -7.48 8.83
CA ASP A 241 14.87 -8.30 10.03
C ASP A 241 14.68 -9.79 9.73
N LYS A 242 14.44 -10.16 8.45
CA LYS A 242 14.24 -11.54 7.99
C LYS A 242 13.20 -12.29 8.82
N THR A 243 12.01 -11.72 8.92
CA THR A 243 10.88 -12.33 9.62
C THR A 243 10.44 -13.61 8.88
N ASP A 244 10.45 -14.76 9.55
CA ASP A 244 10.18 -16.07 8.93
C ASP A 244 8.79 -16.19 8.32
N ASP A 245 7.77 -15.54 8.89
CA ASP A 245 6.37 -15.55 8.43
C ASP A 245 6.00 -14.33 7.58
N SER A 246 6.96 -13.75 6.87
CA SER A 246 6.71 -12.57 6.04
C SER A 246 5.95 -12.95 4.77
N PRO A 247 4.78 -12.33 4.47
CA PRO A 247 4.07 -12.55 3.22
C PRO A 247 4.66 -11.74 2.06
N LEU A 248 5.79 -11.07 2.26
CA LEU A 248 6.44 -10.27 1.23
C LEU A 248 6.98 -11.16 0.12
N LEU A 249 6.61 -10.84 -1.12
CA LEU A 249 7.17 -11.50 -2.29
C LEU A 249 8.69 -11.39 -2.26
N THR A 250 9.36 -12.54 -2.34
CA THR A 250 10.83 -12.67 -2.27
C THR A 250 11.50 -12.05 -3.49
N PHE A 251 12.83 -11.90 -3.45
CA PHE A 251 13.62 -11.48 -4.60
C PHE A 251 14.14 -12.70 -5.37
N THR A 252 14.53 -12.53 -6.65
CA THR A 252 15.01 -13.63 -7.50
C THR A 252 16.27 -14.31 -7.01
N ASP A 253 17.08 -13.68 -6.16
CA ASP A 253 18.22 -14.30 -5.50
C ASP A 253 17.80 -15.26 -4.37
N GLN A 254 16.53 -15.26 -3.98
CA GLN A 254 15.93 -16.12 -2.97
C GLN A 254 14.95 -17.13 -3.58
N ASP A 255 14.18 -16.70 -4.61
CA ASP A 255 13.20 -17.51 -5.31
C ASP A 255 13.13 -17.06 -6.79
N PRO A 256 13.31 -17.96 -7.78
CA PRO A 256 13.21 -17.60 -9.20
C PRO A 256 11.88 -16.98 -9.63
N ALA A 257 10.78 -17.25 -8.93
CA ALA A 257 9.47 -16.65 -9.15
C ALA A 257 9.28 -15.30 -8.46
N GLY A 258 10.28 -14.84 -7.71
CA GLY A 258 10.27 -13.61 -6.94
C GLY A 258 10.41 -12.34 -7.78
N LEU A 259 10.56 -11.22 -7.09
CA LEU A 259 10.82 -9.91 -7.70
C LEU A 259 12.13 -9.96 -8.52
N PRO A 260 12.18 -9.36 -9.74
CA PRO A 260 13.26 -9.56 -10.72
C PRO A 260 14.58 -8.83 -10.37
N TYR A 261 14.97 -8.85 -9.09
CA TYR A 261 16.16 -8.18 -8.57
C TYR A 261 16.71 -8.95 -7.37
N SER A 262 17.97 -8.66 -6.98
CA SER A 262 18.49 -9.16 -5.71
C SER A 262 18.10 -8.24 -4.55
N LEU A 263 17.95 -8.81 -3.35
CA LEU A 263 17.70 -8.02 -2.14
C LEU A 263 18.82 -6.99 -1.90
N LYS A 264 20.08 -7.36 -2.17
CA LYS A 264 21.23 -6.45 -1.99
C LYS A 264 21.13 -5.24 -2.90
N ASP A 265 20.85 -5.45 -4.19
CA ASP A 265 20.70 -4.37 -5.17
C ASP A 265 19.54 -3.43 -4.79
N TYR A 266 18.46 -4.00 -4.30
CA TYR A 266 17.32 -3.23 -3.82
C TYR A 266 17.68 -2.37 -2.60
N LEU A 267 18.36 -2.93 -1.61
CA LEU A 267 18.80 -2.19 -0.41
C LEU A 267 19.73 -1.03 -0.79
N GLU A 268 20.69 -1.26 -1.71
CA GLU A 268 21.59 -0.20 -2.21
C GLU A 268 20.82 0.90 -2.94
N LEU A 269 19.83 0.54 -3.78
CA LEU A 269 18.98 1.49 -4.47
C LEU A 269 18.20 2.37 -3.48
N VAL A 270 17.61 1.78 -2.44
CA VAL A 270 16.85 2.51 -1.42
C VAL A 270 17.78 3.46 -0.64
N ASP A 271 18.96 2.98 -0.20
CA ASP A 271 19.92 3.82 0.52
C ASP A 271 20.41 4.99 -0.33
N TRP A 272 20.80 4.70 -1.57
CA TRP A 272 21.23 5.75 -2.52
C TRP A 272 20.13 6.77 -2.79
N SER A 273 18.91 6.30 -3.08
CA SER A 273 17.76 7.15 -3.32
C SER A 273 17.40 7.98 -2.08
N GLY A 274 17.54 7.40 -0.89
CA GLY A 274 17.29 8.07 0.39
C GLY A 274 18.25 9.21 0.68
N ARG A 275 19.47 9.19 0.13
CA ARG A 275 20.50 10.24 0.30
C ARG A 275 20.24 11.49 -0.55
N ALA A 276 19.43 11.37 -1.60
CA ALA A 276 19.09 12.51 -2.43
C ALA A 276 18.28 13.55 -1.64
N ILE A 277 18.83 14.77 -1.51
CA ILE A 277 18.15 15.89 -0.85
C ILE A 277 17.05 16.39 -1.79
N ARG A 278 15.82 16.39 -1.31
CA ARG A 278 14.66 16.89 -2.05
C ARG A 278 14.07 18.10 -1.33
N ARG A 279 13.81 19.18 -2.10
CA ARG A 279 13.24 20.42 -1.55
C ARG A 279 11.82 20.27 -1.01
N ASP A 280 11.08 19.29 -1.54
CA ASP A 280 9.69 18.98 -1.20
C ASP A 280 9.56 17.97 -0.04
N LYS A 281 10.67 17.54 0.57
CA LYS A 281 10.68 16.52 1.62
C LYS A 281 11.44 16.99 2.87
N ARG A 282 11.00 16.56 4.05
CA ARG A 282 11.57 16.96 5.34
C ARG A 282 12.83 16.20 5.70
N GLY A 283 12.98 14.95 5.21
CA GLY A 283 14.05 14.05 5.60
C GLY A 283 14.83 13.44 4.45
N TYR A 284 16.05 13.03 4.78
CA TYR A 284 16.98 12.32 3.90
C TYR A 284 18.00 11.55 4.74
N ILE A 285 18.70 10.59 4.13
CA ILE A 285 19.81 9.87 4.78
C ILE A 285 21.06 10.75 4.69
N PRO A 286 21.69 11.15 5.82
CA PRO A 286 22.88 12.00 5.80
C PRO A 286 24.04 11.38 5.02
N ALA A 287 24.79 12.21 4.27
CA ALA A 287 25.89 11.75 3.42
C ALA A 287 27.06 11.10 4.21
N ASN A 288 27.24 11.51 5.48
CA ASN A 288 28.26 10.94 6.38
C ASN A 288 27.87 9.59 7.00
N MET A 289 26.62 9.13 6.78
CA MET A 289 26.20 7.82 7.26
C MET A 289 26.82 6.71 6.37
N PRO A 290 27.39 5.63 6.94
CA PRO A 290 27.93 4.53 6.15
C PRO A 290 26.87 3.94 5.19
N PRO A 291 27.24 3.33 4.04
CA PRO A 291 26.33 2.62 3.16
C PRO A 291 25.54 1.53 3.89
N ILE A 292 24.30 1.27 3.46
CA ILE A 292 23.39 0.34 4.13
C ILE A 292 23.98 -1.07 4.29
N LEU A 293 24.63 -1.61 3.26
CA LEU A 293 25.22 -2.96 3.35
C LEU A 293 26.30 -3.02 4.43
N SER A 294 27.13 -1.96 4.57
CA SER A 294 28.13 -1.88 5.65
C SER A 294 27.47 -1.80 7.04
N ARG A 295 26.35 -1.06 7.17
CA ARG A 295 25.59 -0.98 8.43
C ARG A 295 24.95 -2.31 8.82
N LEU A 296 24.58 -3.13 7.84
CA LEU A 296 23.99 -4.45 8.02
C LEU A 296 25.05 -5.59 8.10
N GLY A 297 26.35 -5.25 8.02
CA GLY A 297 27.43 -6.25 8.00
C GLY A 297 27.45 -7.14 6.76
N MET A 298 26.88 -6.67 5.64
CA MET A 298 26.84 -7.38 4.36
C MET A 298 27.98 -6.92 3.46
N GLU A 299 28.63 -7.86 2.73
CA GLU A 299 29.63 -7.46 1.74
C GLU A 299 28.99 -6.74 0.55
N ALA A 300 29.47 -5.52 0.28
CA ALA A 300 29.11 -4.79 -0.93
C ALA A 300 29.90 -5.40 -2.11
N LYS A 301 29.22 -6.04 -3.06
CA LYS A 301 29.80 -6.20 -4.40
C LYS A 301 29.61 -4.86 -5.13
N PRO A 302 30.58 -4.38 -5.93
CA PRO A 302 30.46 -3.10 -6.60
C PRO A 302 29.34 -3.17 -7.65
N VAL A 303 28.15 -2.67 -7.27
CA VAL A 303 26.97 -2.47 -8.16
C VAL A 303 27.13 -1.19 -9.00
N LEU A 304 28.23 -0.43 -8.77
CA LEU A 304 28.54 0.80 -9.48
C LEU A 304 28.57 0.68 -11.01
N ASP A 305 28.66 -0.51 -11.57
CA ASP A 305 28.67 -0.70 -13.03
C ASP A 305 27.28 -0.57 -13.68
N TYR A 306 26.20 -0.79 -12.92
CA TYR A 306 24.84 -0.67 -13.46
C TYR A 306 24.28 0.74 -13.39
N LEU A 307 24.75 1.55 -12.43
CA LEU A 307 24.30 2.92 -12.20
C LEU A 307 25.19 3.96 -12.89
N SER A 308 26.36 3.55 -13.38
CA SER A 308 27.30 4.44 -14.12
C SER A 308 26.90 4.71 -15.58
N ARG A 309 25.89 4.04 -16.11
CA ARG A 309 25.27 4.42 -17.39
C ARG A 309 24.53 5.74 -17.20
N LYS A 310 25.04 6.78 -17.86
CA LYS A 310 24.76 8.23 -17.81
C LYS A 310 23.30 8.67 -18.05
N GLU A 311 22.31 7.97 -17.59
CA GLU A 311 20.94 8.46 -17.57
C GLU A 311 20.55 8.73 -16.12
N LYS A 312 20.52 10.01 -15.76
CA LYS A 312 19.87 10.44 -14.51
C LYS A 312 18.48 9.84 -14.50
N PRO A 313 18.11 9.00 -13.51
CA PRO A 313 16.76 8.49 -13.44
C PRO A 313 15.83 9.69 -13.26
N SER A 314 15.17 10.09 -14.33
CA SER A 314 14.04 11.00 -14.27
C SER A 314 12.88 10.21 -13.66
N PHE A 315 12.65 10.41 -12.36
CA PHE A 315 11.52 9.81 -11.63
C PHE A 315 10.14 10.29 -12.12
N ALA A 316 10.09 11.01 -13.26
CA ALA A 316 8.86 11.54 -13.85
C ALA A 316 8.13 10.58 -14.79
N ALA A 317 8.69 9.41 -15.13
CA ALA A 317 8.05 8.46 -16.01
C ALA A 317 7.99 7.06 -15.37
N ILE A 318 6.80 6.63 -15.01
CA ILE A 318 6.54 5.28 -14.49
C ILE A 318 6.29 4.35 -15.68
N GLY A 319 7.34 3.94 -16.34
CA GLY A 319 7.34 3.04 -17.49
C GLY A 319 7.69 3.69 -18.84
N PRO A 320 8.00 2.91 -19.88
CA PRO A 320 8.29 3.41 -21.21
C PRO A 320 7.09 4.18 -21.78
N VAL A 321 7.36 5.29 -22.48
CA VAL A 321 6.32 6.15 -23.08
C VAL A 321 5.36 5.38 -24.00
N SER A 322 5.84 4.35 -24.70
CA SER A 322 5.01 3.47 -25.54
C SER A 322 3.96 2.72 -24.72
N ARG A 323 4.33 2.16 -23.55
CA ARG A 323 3.40 1.44 -22.66
C ARG A 323 2.45 2.40 -21.94
N LEU A 324 2.92 3.58 -21.54
CA LEU A 324 2.07 4.64 -20.97
C LEU A 324 0.99 5.09 -21.96
N LYS A 325 1.33 5.29 -23.25
CA LYS A 325 0.37 5.63 -24.29
C LYS A 325 -0.63 4.51 -24.56
N SER A 326 -0.19 3.26 -24.57
CA SER A 326 -1.05 2.10 -24.71
C SER A 326 -2.04 2.01 -23.55
N PHE A 327 -1.53 2.14 -22.33
CA PHE A 327 -2.34 2.15 -21.10
C PHE A 327 -3.34 3.31 -21.09
N ALA A 328 -2.92 4.54 -21.43
CA ALA A 328 -3.82 5.69 -21.49
C ALA A 328 -4.97 5.47 -22.48
N ARG A 329 -4.69 4.89 -23.65
CA ARG A 329 -5.74 4.52 -24.62
C ARG A 329 -6.70 3.46 -24.07
N SER A 330 -6.18 2.47 -23.34
CA SER A 330 -7.00 1.40 -22.76
C SER A 330 -7.94 1.91 -21.65
N ILE A 331 -7.62 3.06 -21.01
CA ILE A 331 -8.48 3.71 -19.99
C ILE A 331 -9.38 4.82 -20.57
N GLY A 332 -9.41 4.99 -21.91
CA GLY A 332 -10.27 5.97 -22.58
C GLY A 332 -9.81 7.44 -22.43
N GLN A 333 -8.55 7.66 -22.13
CA GLN A 333 -7.91 8.98 -22.21
C GLN A 333 -7.25 9.14 -23.57
N HIS A 334 -7.70 10.13 -24.35
CA HIS A 334 -7.14 10.52 -25.64
C HIS A 334 -6.17 11.69 -25.49
#